data_2028d81462e26f6c72513ee506059ab3
#
_entry.id   2028d81462e26f6c72513ee506059ab3
#
_cell.length_a   1.000
_cell.length_b   1.000
_cell.length_c   1.000
_cell.angle_alpha   90.00
_cell.angle_beta   90.00
_cell.angle_gamma   90.00
#
_symmetry.space_group_name_H-M   'P 1'
#
loop_
_entity.id
_entity.type
_entity.pdbx_description
1 polymer ?
#
loop_
_entity_poly.entity_id
_entity_poly.type
_entity_poly.pdbx_seq_one_letter_code
_entity_poly.pdbx_strand_id
1 'polypeptide(L)'
;MDTTISQALSDVFAPLEDYRISHPKAIGNVLKQLMSRKEFLTVACNHRPHQIVTRILDVNMEAGFFIYDGSAEPVYNRSLLESDANYFSATQDGVQIQFVGGQPEQHMFEGCFAFRSPIPESLYRMQRRDFFRVETSLKNPYRCIAKLPDRRQITLDIFDLSLGGVGLRSRDIALEVLPIGTLLSQAVLDCRNMGTTQTDLKITYLQNIKNPGSALYHVGCRFENYPKSRATELQRMITSLELARKSRSI
;
A
#
# COMPACT_ATOMS: atom_id res chain seq x y z
N MET A 1 21.36 -23.50 -9.90
CA MET A 1 20.48 -22.50 -9.26
C MET A 1 20.65 -21.21 -10.02
N ASP A 2 19.63 -20.81 -10.72
CA ASP A 2 19.75 -19.84 -11.80
C ASP A 2 20.10 -18.44 -11.32
N THR A 3 21.27 -17.99 -11.72
CA THR A 3 21.79 -16.62 -11.53
C THR A 3 20.80 -15.56 -12.03
N THR A 4 19.97 -15.90 -13.01
CA THR A 4 18.99 -15.00 -13.65
C THR A 4 17.80 -14.66 -12.76
N ILE A 5 17.29 -15.61 -11.96
CA ILE A 5 16.15 -15.40 -11.05
C ILE A 5 16.62 -14.57 -9.85
N SER A 6 17.80 -14.87 -9.31
CA SER A 6 18.41 -14.10 -8.21
C SER A 6 18.66 -12.65 -8.62
N GLN A 7 19.03 -12.41 -9.88
CA GLN A 7 19.29 -11.07 -10.40
C GLN A 7 17.99 -10.27 -10.60
N ALA A 8 16.95 -10.88 -11.18
CA ALA A 8 15.64 -10.23 -11.33
C ALA A 8 14.98 -9.88 -9.98
N LEU A 9 15.17 -10.76 -8.98
CA LEU A 9 14.72 -10.51 -7.60
C LEU A 9 15.50 -9.36 -6.96
N SER A 10 16.82 -9.35 -7.13
CA SER A 10 17.70 -8.27 -6.66
C SER A 10 17.25 -6.91 -7.21
N ASP A 11 16.93 -6.84 -8.50
CA ASP A 11 16.53 -5.60 -9.14
C ASP A 11 15.16 -5.08 -8.65
N VAL A 12 14.22 -5.99 -8.33
CA VAL A 12 12.89 -5.60 -7.78
C VAL A 12 13.01 -5.09 -6.35
N PHE A 13 13.92 -5.67 -5.55
CA PHE A 13 14.06 -5.33 -4.12
C PHE A 13 15.23 -4.38 -3.83
N ALA A 14 16.14 -4.12 -4.77
CA ALA A 14 17.24 -3.18 -4.57
C ALA A 14 16.83 -1.81 -4.00
N PRO A 15 15.71 -1.19 -4.44
CA PRO A 15 15.23 0.06 -3.87
C PRO A 15 14.69 -0.07 -2.43
N LEU A 16 14.63 -1.27 -1.88
CA LEU A 16 14.01 -1.58 -0.59
C LEU A 16 15.01 -2.03 0.47
N GLU A 17 16.31 -2.01 0.19
CA GLU A 17 17.35 -2.50 1.11
C GLU A 17 17.30 -1.85 2.50
N ASP A 18 16.96 -0.57 2.59
CA ASP A 18 16.80 0.14 3.88
C ASP A 18 15.67 -0.45 4.77
N TYR A 19 14.78 -1.23 4.18
CA TYR A 19 13.63 -1.86 4.86
C TYR A 19 13.80 -3.35 5.09
N ARG A 20 15.00 -3.88 4.75
CA ARG A 20 15.29 -5.31 4.82
C ARG A 20 15.45 -5.81 6.25
N ILE A 21 14.79 -6.91 6.54
CA ILE A 21 14.95 -7.70 7.77
C ILE A 21 15.51 -9.07 7.38
N SER A 22 16.71 -9.43 7.87
CA SER A 22 17.38 -10.71 7.60
C SER A 22 17.60 -11.55 8.88
N HIS A 23 17.36 -10.98 10.06
CA HIS A 23 17.55 -11.71 11.30
C HIS A 23 16.41 -12.73 11.52
N PRO A 24 16.66 -14.04 11.68
CA PRO A 24 15.65 -15.09 11.72
C PRO A 24 14.55 -14.87 12.77
N LYS A 25 14.90 -14.46 13.99
CA LYS A 25 13.91 -14.17 15.04
C LYS A 25 13.00 -13.00 14.67
N ALA A 26 13.52 -11.97 14.00
CA ALA A 26 12.71 -10.83 13.56
C ALA A 26 11.76 -11.23 12.43
N ILE A 27 12.21 -12.02 11.46
CA ILE A 27 11.36 -12.61 10.41
C ILE A 27 10.23 -13.43 11.04
N GLY A 28 10.57 -14.35 11.95
CA GLY A 28 9.59 -15.17 12.65
C GLY A 28 8.54 -14.36 13.41
N ASN A 29 8.96 -13.27 14.07
CA ASN A 29 8.03 -12.38 14.76
C ASN A 29 7.04 -11.71 13.79
N VAL A 30 7.52 -11.25 12.62
CA VAL A 30 6.65 -10.65 11.60
C VAL A 30 5.64 -11.68 11.08
N LEU A 31 6.09 -12.88 10.71
CA LEU A 31 5.19 -13.94 10.23
C LEU A 31 4.16 -14.35 11.30
N LYS A 32 4.58 -14.49 12.56
CA LYS A 32 3.67 -14.79 13.68
C LYS A 32 2.67 -13.65 13.94
N GLN A 33 3.06 -12.38 13.75
CA GLN A 33 2.14 -11.26 13.84
C GLN A 33 1.09 -11.29 12.72
N LEU A 34 1.49 -11.56 11.47
CA LEU A 34 0.56 -11.73 10.35
C LEU A 34 -0.42 -12.87 10.63
N MET A 35 0.05 -14.01 11.15
CA MET A 35 -0.76 -15.15 11.53
C MET A 35 -1.76 -14.79 12.65
N SER A 36 -1.29 -14.25 13.77
CA SER A 36 -2.11 -13.98 14.96
C SER A 36 -3.20 -12.94 14.69
N ARG A 37 -2.93 -11.97 13.83
CA ARG A 37 -3.90 -10.96 13.40
C ARG A 37 -4.77 -11.40 12.23
N LYS A 38 -4.54 -12.62 11.71
CA LYS A 38 -5.25 -13.16 10.55
C LYS A 38 -5.20 -12.24 9.33
N GLU A 39 -4.06 -11.56 9.12
CA GLU A 39 -3.88 -10.66 8.00
C GLU A 39 -3.91 -11.43 6.67
N PHE A 40 -4.49 -10.79 5.66
CA PHE A 40 -4.48 -11.34 4.31
C PHE A 40 -3.13 -11.10 3.64
N LEU A 41 -2.64 -12.12 2.96
CA LEU A 41 -1.48 -12.06 2.08
C LEU A 41 -1.94 -12.26 0.64
N THR A 42 -1.38 -11.50 -0.26
CA THR A 42 -1.44 -11.80 -1.69
C THR A 42 -0.17 -12.56 -2.07
N VAL A 43 -0.34 -13.70 -2.73
CA VAL A 43 0.78 -14.50 -3.28
C VAL A 43 0.70 -14.46 -4.79
N ALA A 44 1.77 -14.03 -5.43
CA ALA A 44 1.94 -14.00 -6.87
C ALA A 44 3.01 -14.99 -7.31
N CYS A 45 2.73 -15.75 -8.36
CA CYS A 45 3.68 -16.68 -8.97
C CYS A 45 4.66 -15.93 -9.88
N ASN A 46 5.91 -16.39 -9.94
CA ASN A 46 6.86 -15.90 -10.92
C ASN A 46 6.37 -16.24 -12.34
N HIS A 47 6.48 -15.28 -13.26
CA HIS A 47 6.14 -15.42 -14.69
C HIS A 47 4.68 -15.80 -15.01
N ARG A 48 3.74 -15.76 -14.05
CA ARG A 48 2.33 -16.05 -14.28
C ARG A 48 1.44 -14.91 -13.78
N PRO A 49 0.35 -14.56 -14.47
CA PRO A 49 -0.54 -13.48 -14.06
C PRO A 49 -1.44 -13.85 -12.88
N HIS A 50 -1.27 -15.03 -12.31
CA HIS A 50 -2.12 -15.54 -11.24
C HIS A 50 -1.67 -15.03 -9.88
N GLN A 51 -2.63 -14.56 -9.10
CA GLN A 51 -2.46 -14.18 -7.71
C GLN A 51 -3.54 -14.85 -6.87
N ILE A 52 -3.17 -15.29 -5.67
CA ILE A 52 -4.15 -15.76 -4.68
C ILE A 52 -4.10 -14.87 -3.45
N VAL A 53 -5.24 -14.76 -2.78
CA VAL A 53 -5.33 -14.18 -1.44
C VAL A 53 -5.39 -15.33 -0.45
N THR A 54 -4.51 -15.31 0.52
CA THR A 54 -4.33 -16.38 1.51
C THR A 54 -4.10 -15.82 2.91
N ARG A 55 -3.87 -16.70 3.89
CA ARG A 55 -3.47 -16.38 5.27
C ARG A 55 -2.43 -17.36 5.75
N ILE A 56 -1.55 -16.91 6.65
CA ILE A 56 -0.66 -17.82 7.38
C ILE A 56 -1.49 -18.56 8.43
N LEU A 57 -1.37 -19.88 8.41
CA LEU A 57 -2.06 -20.80 9.32
C LEU A 57 -1.17 -21.23 10.49
N ASP A 58 0.13 -21.42 10.22
CA ASP A 58 1.13 -21.77 11.23
C ASP A 58 2.52 -21.27 10.87
N VAL A 59 3.37 -21.05 11.89
CA VAL A 59 4.77 -20.64 11.75
C VAL A 59 5.64 -21.45 12.71
N ASN A 60 6.38 -22.40 12.16
CA ASN A 60 7.32 -23.24 12.92
C ASN A 60 8.75 -22.79 12.66
N MET A 61 9.31 -22.03 13.59
CA MET A 61 10.69 -21.49 13.48
C MET A 61 11.75 -22.53 13.74
N GLU A 62 11.48 -23.57 14.51
CA GLU A 62 12.41 -24.64 14.80
C GLU A 62 12.58 -25.58 13.61
N ALA A 63 11.48 -25.92 12.96
CA ALA A 63 11.47 -26.74 11.75
C ALA A 63 11.71 -25.91 10.46
N GLY A 64 11.76 -24.58 10.55
CA GLY A 64 12.14 -23.69 9.46
C GLY A 64 11.08 -23.51 8.37
N PHE A 65 9.80 -23.62 8.68
CA PHE A 65 8.72 -23.45 7.69
C PHE A 65 7.54 -22.63 8.22
N PHE A 66 6.71 -22.16 7.31
CA PHE A 66 5.37 -21.65 7.61
C PHE A 66 4.33 -22.33 6.72
N ILE A 67 3.09 -22.38 7.21
CA ILE A 67 1.94 -22.96 6.51
C ILE A 67 0.99 -21.83 6.14
N TYR A 68 0.44 -21.87 4.93
CA TYR A 68 -0.56 -20.93 4.47
C TYR A 68 -1.67 -21.64 3.70
N ASP A 69 -2.86 -21.03 3.69
CA ASP A 69 -4.06 -21.61 3.09
C ASP A 69 -3.93 -21.74 1.58
N GLY A 70 -4.53 -22.76 1.00
CA GLY A 70 -4.63 -22.93 -0.44
C GLY A 70 -5.79 -22.14 -1.05
N SER A 71 -5.81 -22.05 -2.37
CA SER A 71 -6.96 -21.53 -3.10
C SER A 71 -8.02 -22.62 -3.28
N ALA A 72 -9.30 -22.22 -3.31
CA ALA A 72 -10.38 -23.10 -3.74
C ALA A 72 -10.25 -23.52 -5.22
N GLU A 73 -9.54 -22.75 -6.02
CA GLU A 73 -9.31 -22.99 -7.45
C GLU A 73 -8.03 -23.81 -7.67
N PRO A 74 -8.12 -25.08 -8.14
CA PRO A 74 -6.95 -25.96 -8.30
C PRO A 74 -5.89 -25.43 -9.27
N VAL A 75 -6.29 -24.63 -10.25
CA VAL A 75 -5.37 -24.05 -11.24
C VAL A 75 -4.36 -23.10 -10.58
N TYR A 76 -4.79 -22.33 -9.60
CA TYR A 76 -3.91 -21.41 -8.87
C TYR A 76 -2.94 -22.18 -7.96
N ASN A 77 -3.44 -23.21 -7.28
CA ASN A 77 -2.62 -24.09 -6.45
C ASN A 77 -1.49 -24.75 -7.26
N ARG A 78 -1.83 -25.26 -8.45
CA ARG A 78 -0.82 -25.83 -9.36
C ARG A 78 0.20 -24.78 -9.79
N SER A 79 -0.23 -23.56 -10.10
CA SER A 79 0.68 -22.48 -10.48
C SER A 79 1.69 -22.14 -9.39
N LEU A 80 1.29 -22.17 -8.10
CA LEU A 80 2.20 -21.96 -6.97
C LEU A 80 3.22 -23.08 -6.83
N LEU A 81 2.79 -24.35 -6.99
CA LEU A 81 3.67 -25.52 -6.88
C LEU A 81 4.71 -25.60 -8.00
N GLU A 82 4.34 -25.15 -9.21
CA GLU A 82 5.22 -25.15 -10.37
C GLU A 82 6.10 -23.90 -10.45
N SER A 83 5.93 -22.94 -9.55
CA SER A 83 6.72 -21.69 -9.53
C SER A 83 7.97 -21.85 -8.68
N ASP A 84 9.12 -21.50 -9.24
CA ASP A 84 10.42 -21.53 -8.55
C ASP A 84 10.48 -20.47 -7.43
N ALA A 85 9.71 -19.41 -7.54
CA ALA A 85 9.62 -18.34 -6.54
C ALA A 85 8.20 -17.79 -6.45
N ASN A 86 7.72 -17.65 -5.21
CA ASN A 86 6.43 -17.06 -4.91
C ASN A 86 6.59 -15.76 -4.13
N TYR A 87 5.95 -14.70 -4.61
CA TYR A 87 6.03 -13.37 -4.01
C TYR A 87 4.88 -13.16 -3.07
N PHE A 88 5.18 -12.91 -1.82
CA PHE A 88 4.21 -12.61 -0.78
C PHE A 88 4.16 -11.12 -0.51
N SER A 89 2.95 -10.56 -0.42
CA SER A 89 2.73 -9.20 0.03
C SER A 89 1.57 -9.12 1.00
N ALA A 90 1.73 -8.33 2.05
CA ALA A 90 0.70 -8.03 3.03
C ALA A 90 0.74 -6.55 3.41
N THR A 91 -0.35 -6.05 3.95
CA THR A 91 -0.38 -4.72 4.57
C THR A 91 -0.93 -4.85 5.98
N GLN A 92 -0.11 -4.48 6.97
CA GLN A 92 -0.48 -4.51 8.38
C GLN A 92 -0.35 -3.10 8.97
N ASP A 93 -1.44 -2.53 9.48
CA ASP A 93 -1.45 -1.17 10.05
C ASP A 93 -0.83 -0.10 9.12
N GLY A 94 -1.01 -0.24 7.80
CA GLY A 94 -0.43 0.66 6.79
C GLY A 94 1.06 0.40 6.48
N VAL A 95 1.69 -0.58 7.13
CA VAL A 95 3.04 -1.06 6.84
C VAL A 95 2.95 -2.14 5.77
N GLN A 96 3.68 -1.96 4.69
CA GLN A 96 3.79 -2.97 3.64
C GLN A 96 4.85 -4.01 4.02
N ILE A 97 4.50 -5.28 3.94
CA ILE A 97 5.40 -6.41 4.18
C ILE A 97 5.50 -7.19 2.88
N GLN A 98 6.72 -7.43 2.40
CA GLN A 98 6.96 -8.18 1.17
C GLN A 98 8.11 -9.17 1.39
N PHE A 99 8.00 -10.36 0.82
CA PHE A 99 9.08 -11.35 0.83
C PHE A 99 8.91 -12.35 -0.31
N VAL A 100 9.98 -13.06 -0.58
CA VAL A 100 9.98 -14.17 -1.52
C VAL A 100 10.02 -15.46 -0.72
N GLY A 101 9.06 -16.34 -0.95
CA GLY A 101 9.07 -17.71 -0.47
C GLY A 101 9.68 -18.64 -1.53
N GLY A 102 10.34 -19.68 -1.06
CA GLY A 102 10.78 -20.78 -1.92
C GLY A 102 9.58 -21.58 -2.46
N GLN A 103 9.90 -22.59 -3.27
CA GLN A 103 8.90 -23.52 -3.81
C GLN A 103 8.11 -24.16 -2.67
N PRO A 104 6.77 -24.07 -2.68
CA PRO A 104 5.95 -24.67 -1.64
C PRO A 104 5.76 -26.17 -1.88
N GLU A 105 5.44 -26.87 -0.81
CA GLU A 105 5.00 -28.25 -0.84
C GLU A 105 3.51 -28.32 -0.48
N GLN A 106 2.81 -29.31 -1.05
CA GLN A 106 1.44 -29.63 -0.60
C GLN A 106 1.47 -30.12 0.84
N HIS A 107 0.54 -29.62 1.62
CA HIS A 107 0.41 -29.98 3.03
C HIS A 107 -1.06 -30.13 3.42
N MET A 108 -1.33 -30.93 4.46
CA MET A 108 -2.64 -31.00 5.09
C MET A 108 -2.54 -30.34 6.47
N PHE A 109 -3.32 -29.29 6.69
CA PHE A 109 -3.41 -28.61 7.97
C PHE A 109 -4.83 -28.73 8.52
N GLU A 110 -4.98 -29.33 9.69
CA GLU A 110 -6.29 -29.58 10.33
C GLU A 110 -7.34 -30.24 9.40
N GLY A 111 -6.87 -31.14 8.53
CA GLY A 111 -7.74 -31.84 7.57
C GLY A 111 -8.07 -31.07 6.29
N CYS A 112 -7.56 -29.86 6.12
CA CYS A 112 -7.72 -29.02 4.93
C CYS A 112 -6.43 -28.95 4.11
N PHE A 113 -6.58 -28.76 2.80
CA PHE A 113 -5.45 -28.55 1.90
C PHE A 113 -4.78 -27.21 2.21
N ALA A 114 -3.46 -27.23 2.32
CA ALA A 114 -2.62 -26.07 2.60
C ALA A 114 -1.29 -26.19 1.86
N PHE A 115 -0.48 -25.16 1.95
CA PHE A 115 0.90 -25.14 1.49
C PHE A 115 1.86 -25.02 2.66
N ARG A 116 2.99 -25.70 2.58
CA ARG A 116 4.14 -25.53 3.44
C ARG A 116 5.27 -24.89 2.64
N SER A 117 5.84 -23.80 3.12
CA SER A 117 6.99 -23.12 2.50
C SER A 117 8.09 -22.91 3.53
N PRO A 118 9.36 -22.93 3.13
CA PRO A 118 10.47 -22.57 4.02
C PRO A 118 10.34 -21.10 4.49
N ILE A 119 10.81 -20.82 5.70
CA ILE A 119 10.93 -19.45 6.21
C ILE A 119 11.82 -18.65 5.25
N PRO A 120 11.41 -17.45 4.81
CA PRO A 120 12.22 -16.64 3.91
C PRO A 120 13.53 -16.19 4.57
N GLU A 121 14.60 -16.08 3.79
CA GLU A 121 15.90 -15.59 4.26
C GLU A 121 15.87 -14.10 4.61
N SER A 122 14.98 -13.35 3.98
CA SER A 122 14.74 -11.94 4.26
C SER A 122 13.31 -11.53 3.93
N LEU A 123 12.86 -10.48 4.58
CA LEU A 123 11.63 -9.79 4.25
C LEU A 123 11.83 -8.27 4.31
N TYR A 124 10.98 -7.54 3.62
CA TYR A 124 11.00 -6.09 3.54
C TYR A 124 9.77 -5.55 4.27
N ARG A 125 10.01 -4.73 5.31
CA ARG A 125 8.95 -4.14 6.11
C ARG A 125 8.96 -2.62 5.93
N MET A 126 8.14 -2.14 5.00
CA MET A 126 8.18 -0.77 4.48
C MET A 126 7.18 0.14 5.20
N GLN A 127 7.65 0.90 6.18
CA GLN A 127 6.91 2.02 6.73
C GLN A 127 7.35 3.29 5.99
N ARG A 128 6.72 3.58 4.84
CA ARG A 128 7.03 4.76 4.00
C ARG A 128 6.30 6.03 4.44
N ARG A 129 5.35 5.92 5.38
CA ARG A 129 4.51 7.04 5.79
C ARG A 129 4.86 7.46 7.20
N ASP A 130 5.34 8.68 7.34
CA ASP A 130 5.64 9.28 8.64
C ASP A 130 4.36 9.70 9.38
N PHE A 131 3.27 9.92 8.63
CA PHE A 131 2.01 10.40 9.17
C PHE A 131 0.84 9.48 8.80
N PHE A 132 -0.03 9.26 9.77
CA PHE A 132 -1.31 8.61 9.56
C PHE A 132 -2.15 9.38 8.53
N ARG A 133 -2.88 8.67 7.68
CA ARG A 133 -3.78 9.24 6.67
C ARG A 133 -5.22 8.87 6.97
N VAL A 134 -6.10 9.84 6.90
CA VAL A 134 -7.55 9.64 7.00
C VAL A 134 -8.16 9.71 5.62
N GLU A 135 -8.78 8.60 5.20
CA GLU A 135 -9.55 8.57 3.96
C GLU A 135 -10.86 9.34 4.11
N THR A 136 -11.25 10.04 3.06
CA THR A 136 -12.48 10.82 3.00
C THR A 136 -13.60 10.06 2.27
N SER A 137 -14.82 10.59 2.34
CA SER A 137 -15.97 9.97 1.66
C SER A 137 -15.91 10.17 0.15
N LEU A 138 -16.03 9.07 -0.60
CA LEU A 138 -16.11 9.12 -2.06
C LEU A 138 -17.48 9.60 -2.57
N LYS A 139 -18.55 9.38 -1.80
CA LYS A 139 -19.92 9.80 -2.20
C LYS A 139 -20.14 11.29 -2.09
N ASN A 140 -19.44 11.94 -1.17
CA ASN A 140 -19.53 13.38 -0.93
C ASN A 140 -18.13 13.93 -0.66
N PRO A 141 -17.26 14.01 -1.69
CA PRO A 141 -15.86 14.34 -1.51
C PRO A 141 -15.68 15.79 -1.03
N TYR A 142 -14.67 16.01 -0.23
CA TYR A 142 -14.12 17.34 0.05
C TYR A 142 -13.34 17.84 -1.16
N ARG A 143 -13.09 19.14 -1.24
CA ARG A 143 -12.50 19.75 -2.42
C ARG A 143 -11.12 20.34 -2.14
N CYS A 144 -10.24 20.18 -3.11
CA CYS A 144 -9.01 20.93 -3.22
C CYS A 144 -9.09 21.80 -4.45
N ILE A 145 -8.91 23.11 -4.28
CA ILE A 145 -8.84 24.09 -5.37
C ILE A 145 -7.40 24.58 -5.42
N ALA A 146 -6.73 24.41 -6.54
CA ALA A 146 -5.32 24.77 -6.70
C ALA A 146 -5.06 25.41 -8.05
N LYS A 147 -3.91 26.06 -8.18
CA LYS A 147 -3.43 26.62 -9.44
C LYS A 147 -2.33 25.76 -10.03
N LEU A 148 -2.46 25.45 -11.30
CA LEU A 148 -1.42 24.83 -12.13
C LEU A 148 -0.29 25.82 -12.41
N PRO A 149 0.90 25.36 -12.90
CA PRO A 149 1.99 26.24 -13.29
C PRO A 149 1.62 27.30 -14.35
N ASP A 150 0.69 26.96 -15.24
CA ASP A 150 0.13 27.86 -16.26
C ASP A 150 -0.94 28.83 -15.72
N ARG A 151 -1.13 28.86 -14.39
CA ARG A 151 -2.12 29.67 -13.64
C ARG A 151 -3.58 29.25 -13.82
N ARG A 152 -3.89 28.24 -14.60
CA ARG A 152 -5.26 27.69 -14.63
C ARG A 152 -5.63 27.11 -13.26
N GLN A 153 -6.86 27.37 -12.85
CA GLN A 153 -7.40 26.79 -11.63
C GLN A 153 -7.95 25.40 -11.91
N ILE A 154 -7.64 24.46 -11.05
CA ILE A 154 -8.21 23.11 -11.07
C ILE A 154 -8.93 22.81 -9.76
N THR A 155 -9.93 21.95 -9.82
CA THR A 155 -10.65 21.44 -8.66
C THR A 155 -10.51 19.92 -8.62
N LEU A 156 -10.03 19.41 -7.49
CA LEU A 156 -9.77 17.99 -7.28
C LEU A 156 -10.54 17.52 -6.05
N ASP A 157 -10.89 16.24 -6.03
CA ASP A 157 -11.49 15.61 -4.87
C ASP A 157 -10.41 15.18 -3.87
N ILE A 158 -10.58 15.53 -2.59
CA ILE A 158 -9.68 15.04 -1.54
C ILE A 158 -10.05 13.59 -1.26
N PHE A 159 -9.07 12.69 -1.43
CA PHE A 159 -9.18 11.27 -1.19
C PHE A 159 -8.71 10.88 0.21
N ASP A 160 -7.54 11.35 0.61
CA ASP A 160 -7.00 11.19 1.96
C ASP A 160 -6.27 12.45 2.43
N LEU A 161 -6.12 12.61 3.74
CA LEU A 161 -5.44 13.74 4.36
C LEU A 161 -4.55 13.26 5.50
N SER A 162 -3.36 13.85 5.63
CA SER A 162 -2.39 13.62 6.71
C SER A 162 -1.70 14.92 7.10
N LEU A 163 -0.87 14.88 8.15
CA LEU A 163 -0.05 16.04 8.53
C LEU A 163 1.05 16.38 7.50
N GLY A 164 1.46 15.43 6.67
CA GLY A 164 2.52 15.64 5.67
C GLY A 164 2.00 15.94 4.26
N GLY A 165 0.70 15.76 4.00
CA GLY A 165 0.19 15.95 2.65
C GLY A 165 -1.23 15.44 2.44
N VAL A 166 -1.65 15.44 1.18
CA VAL A 166 -3.00 15.11 0.74
C VAL A 166 -2.98 14.19 -0.47
N GLY A 167 -3.83 13.18 -0.47
CA GLY A 167 -4.16 12.40 -1.66
C GLY A 167 -5.37 13.00 -2.36
N LEU A 168 -5.25 13.23 -3.66
CA LEU A 168 -6.27 13.86 -4.49
C LEU A 168 -6.73 12.92 -5.60
N ARG A 169 -7.94 13.10 -6.08
CA ARG A 169 -8.49 12.41 -7.25
C ARG A 169 -9.09 13.41 -8.23
N SER A 170 -8.93 13.12 -9.51
CA SER A 170 -9.54 13.92 -10.58
C SER A 170 -9.73 13.09 -11.84
N ARG A 171 -10.65 13.55 -12.67
CA ARG A 171 -10.83 13.07 -14.04
C ARG A 171 -10.25 14.03 -15.06
N ASP A 172 -9.58 15.08 -14.61
CA ASP A 172 -8.99 16.09 -15.48
C ASP A 172 -7.73 15.53 -16.15
N ILE A 173 -7.79 15.41 -17.46
CA ILE A 173 -6.68 14.94 -18.33
C ILE A 173 -5.45 15.85 -18.27
N ALA A 174 -5.62 17.12 -17.87
CA ALA A 174 -4.49 18.03 -17.70
C ALA A 174 -3.46 17.53 -16.68
N LEU A 175 -3.85 16.62 -15.77
CA LEU A 175 -2.96 16.00 -14.80
C LEU A 175 -2.01 14.97 -15.41
N GLU A 176 -2.37 14.36 -16.55
CA GLU A 176 -1.57 13.29 -17.19
C GLU A 176 -0.18 13.74 -17.60
N VAL A 177 -0.05 15.02 -17.97
CA VAL A 177 1.21 15.60 -18.45
C VAL A 177 2.01 16.32 -17.37
N LEU A 178 1.54 16.34 -16.13
CA LEU A 178 2.25 16.99 -15.03
C LEU A 178 3.38 16.11 -14.50
N PRO A 179 4.64 16.55 -14.56
CA PRO A 179 5.73 15.78 -13.98
C PRO A 179 5.62 15.71 -12.45
N ILE A 180 6.12 14.61 -11.87
CA ILE A 180 6.37 14.53 -10.43
C ILE A 180 7.31 15.68 -10.05
N GLY A 181 7.04 16.32 -8.90
CA GLY A 181 7.74 17.53 -8.47
C GLY A 181 7.02 18.83 -8.84
N THR A 182 5.99 18.79 -9.69
CA THR A 182 5.18 19.97 -10.01
C THR A 182 4.57 20.60 -8.78
N LEU A 183 4.62 21.92 -8.70
CA LEU A 183 4.01 22.71 -7.63
C LEU A 183 2.60 23.15 -8.04
N LEU A 184 1.61 22.74 -7.26
CA LEU A 184 0.25 23.27 -7.30
C LEU A 184 0.17 24.39 -6.27
N SER A 185 0.18 25.63 -6.73
CA SER A 185 0.25 26.78 -5.85
C SER A 185 -1.11 27.19 -5.30
N GLN A 186 -1.09 27.83 -4.12
CA GLN A 186 -2.27 28.39 -3.46
C GLN A 186 -3.41 27.39 -3.32
N ALA A 187 -3.10 26.12 -3.05
CA ALA A 187 -4.09 25.09 -2.89
C ALA A 187 -4.93 25.33 -1.62
N VAL A 188 -6.23 25.39 -1.79
CA VAL A 188 -7.21 25.49 -0.71
C VAL A 188 -7.84 24.11 -0.52
N LEU A 189 -7.60 23.50 0.64
CA LEU A 189 -8.24 22.26 1.05
C LEU A 189 -9.49 22.61 1.85
N ASP A 190 -10.66 22.39 1.28
CA ASP A 190 -11.95 22.66 1.91
C ASP A 190 -12.59 21.35 2.37
N CYS A 191 -12.54 21.11 3.66
CA CYS A 191 -13.23 20.00 4.34
C CYS A 191 -14.55 20.46 4.98
N ARG A 192 -15.16 21.55 4.49
CA ARG A 192 -16.44 22.11 4.92
C ARG A 192 -16.43 22.46 6.42
N ASN A 193 -17.39 21.91 7.20
CA ASN A 193 -17.51 22.12 8.65
C ASN A 193 -16.34 21.56 9.46
N MET A 194 -15.47 20.74 8.87
CA MET A 194 -14.26 20.22 9.53
C MET A 194 -13.09 21.22 9.46
N GLY A 195 -13.18 22.23 8.59
CA GLY A 195 -12.20 23.28 8.43
C GLY A 195 -11.68 23.43 7.01
N THR A 196 -10.95 24.53 6.81
CA THR A 196 -10.33 24.88 5.53
C THR A 196 -8.88 25.30 5.78
N THR A 197 -7.96 24.82 4.96
CA THR A 197 -6.56 25.26 5.04
C THR A 197 -5.99 25.56 3.67
N GLN A 198 -4.98 26.44 3.61
CA GLN A 198 -4.33 26.84 2.36
C GLN A 198 -2.83 26.62 2.46
N THR A 199 -2.27 26.01 1.41
CA THR A 199 -0.84 25.73 1.30
C THR A 199 -0.46 25.50 -0.16
N ASP A 200 0.83 25.40 -0.44
CA ASP A 200 1.32 24.88 -1.70
C ASP A 200 1.47 23.36 -1.63
N LEU A 201 1.20 22.68 -2.74
CA LEU A 201 1.24 21.22 -2.84
C LEU A 201 2.28 20.81 -3.88
N LYS A 202 3.22 19.96 -3.50
CA LYS A 202 4.17 19.35 -4.43
C LYS A 202 3.74 17.94 -4.80
N ILE A 203 3.53 17.68 -6.09
CA ILE A 203 3.16 16.35 -6.58
C ILE A 203 4.33 15.40 -6.32
N THR A 204 4.08 14.32 -5.58
CA THR A 204 5.06 13.27 -5.28
C THR A 204 4.69 11.93 -5.93
N TYR A 205 3.46 11.81 -6.37
CA TYR A 205 2.92 10.58 -6.94
C TYR A 205 1.78 10.90 -7.89
N LEU A 206 1.75 10.23 -9.05
CA LEU A 206 0.67 10.33 -10.03
C LEU A 206 0.42 8.95 -10.63
N GLN A 207 -0.80 8.49 -10.55
CA GLN A 207 -1.24 7.23 -11.15
C GLN A 207 -2.55 7.41 -11.89
N ASN A 208 -2.61 6.91 -13.11
CA ASN A 208 -3.87 6.76 -13.84
C ASN A 208 -4.51 5.42 -13.44
N ILE A 209 -5.64 5.49 -12.76
CA ILE A 209 -6.44 4.30 -12.42
C ILE A 209 -7.36 4.04 -13.60
N LYS A 210 -6.94 3.12 -14.49
CA LYS A 210 -7.73 2.74 -15.67
C LYS A 210 -8.96 1.96 -15.23
N ASN A 211 -10.13 2.58 -15.35
CA ASN A 211 -11.41 1.89 -15.33
C ASN A 211 -11.98 1.86 -16.76
N PRO A 212 -12.69 0.81 -17.19
CA PRO A 212 -13.39 0.82 -18.48
C PRO A 212 -14.30 2.04 -18.59
N GLY A 213 -13.98 2.96 -19.52
CA GLY A 213 -14.79 4.13 -19.84
C GLY A 213 -14.49 5.43 -19.09
N SER A 214 -13.50 5.48 -18.17
CA SER A 214 -13.19 6.72 -17.46
C SER A 214 -11.75 6.76 -16.96
N ALA A 215 -10.98 7.75 -17.36
CA ALA A 215 -9.69 8.06 -16.74
C ALA A 215 -9.94 8.63 -15.34
N LEU A 216 -9.30 8.08 -14.32
CA LEU A 216 -9.29 8.60 -12.96
C LEU A 216 -7.83 8.69 -12.50
N TYR A 217 -7.39 9.89 -12.17
CA TYR A 217 -6.05 10.14 -11.69
C TYR A 217 -6.04 10.18 -10.16
N HIS A 218 -5.10 9.45 -9.56
CA HIS A 218 -4.76 9.56 -8.15
C HIS A 218 -3.45 10.33 -8.03
N VAL A 219 -3.48 11.44 -7.32
CA VAL A 219 -2.37 12.38 -7.18
C VAL A 219 -1.99 12.47 -5.71
N GLY A 220 -0.82 11.98 -5.35
CA GLY A 220 -0.25 12.18 -4.01
C GLY A 220 0.54 13.47 -3.95
N CYS A 221 0.21 14.33 -3.00
CA CYS A 221 0.87 15.62 -2.82
C CYS A 221 1.43 15.75 -1.40
N ARG A 222 2.64 16.29 -1.30
CA ARG A 222 3.23 16.74 -0.04
C ARG A 222 2.93 18.23 0.15
N PHE A 223 2.69 18.62 1.39
CA PHE A 223 2.65 20.05 1.74
C PHE A 223 4.04 20.68 1.56
N GLU A 224 4.08 21.83 0.90
CA GLU A 224 5.30 22.59 0.75
C GLU A 224 5.19 23.84 1.64
N ASN A 225 6.20 24.05 2.50
CA ASN A 225 6.26 25.21 3.40
C ASN A 225 5.01 25.41 4.31
N TYR A 226 4.38 24.32 4.75
CA TYR A 226 3.20 24.42 5.62
C TYR A 226 3.57 25.12 6.95
N PRO A 227 2.85 26.21 7.33
CA PRO A 227 3.20 26.96 8.52
C PRO A 227 3.04 26.13 9.80
N LYS A 228 4.09 26.03 10.62
CA LYS A 228 4.03 25.31 11.92
C LYS A 228 2.92 25.83 12.82
N SER A 229 2.62 27.12 12.77
CA SER A 229 1.52 27.75 13.51
C SER A 229 0.14 27.19 13.18
N ARG A 230 -0.06 26.65 11.99
CA ARG A 230 -1.32 26.02 11.57
C ARG A 230 -1.36 24.50 11.74
N ALA A 231 -0.28 23.89 12.21
CA ALA A 231 -0.22 22.42 12.38
C ALA A 231 -1.31 21.91 13.33
N THR A 232 -1.65 22.67 14.38
CA THR A 232 -2.72 22.33 15.33
C THR A 232 -4.10 22.35 14.68
N GLU A 233 -4.37 23.30 13.77
CA GLU A 233 -5.64 23.36 13.02
C GLU A 233 -5.78 22.15 12.10
N LEU A 234 -4.71 21.83 11.36
CA LEU A 234 -4.67 20.66 10.49
C LEU A 234 -4.87 19.36 11.29
N GLN A 235 -4.22 19.24 12.46
CA GLN A 235 -4.41 18.09 13.34
C GLN A 235 -5.86 17.96 13.81
N ARG A 236 -6.50 19.06 14.21
CA ARG A 236 -7.93 19.05 14.59
C ARG A 236 -8.82 18.62 13.43
N MET A 237 -8.54 19.12 12.22
CA MET A 237 -9.28 18.76 11.00
C MET A 237 -9.16 17.27 10.70
N ILE A 238 -7.96 16.70 10.78
CA ILE A 238 -7.70 15.27 10.60
C ILE A 238 -8.45 14.43 11.65
N THR A 239 -8.38 14.83 12.92
CA THR A 239 -9.09 14.13 14.01
C THR A 239 -10.61 14.16 13.79
N SER A 240 -11.17 15.29 13.37
CA SER A 240 -12.59 15.41 13.06
C SER A 240 -13.03 14.51 11.89
N LEU A 241 -12.20 14.43 10.85
CA LEU A 241 -12.40 13.52 9.71
C LEU A 241 -12.38 12.05 10.14
N GLU A 242 -11.45 11.68 11.01
CA GLU A 242 -11.34 10.31 11.55
C GLU A 242 -12.57 9.92 12.36
N LEU A 243 -13.05 10.80 13.25
CA LEU A 243 -14.27 10.58 14.03
C LEU A 243 -15.49 10.43 13.12
N ALA A 244 -15.64 11.31 12.12
CA ALA A 244 -16.72 11.24 11.16
C ALA A 244 -16.67 9.96 10.29
N ARG A 245 -15.49 9.39 10.05
CA ARG A 245 -15.33 8.09 9.37
C ARG A 245 -15.82 6.95 10.26
N LYS A 246 -15.36 6.90 11.52
CA LYS A 246 -15.74 5.85 12.48
C LYS A 246 -17.26 5.79 12.71
N SER A 247 -17.92 6.95 12.80
CA SER A 247 -19.39 7.01 12.99
C SER A 247 -20.21 6.55 11.78
N ARG A 248 -19.60 6.39 10.60
CA ARG A 248 -20.27 5.88 9.38
C ARG A 248 -20.06 4.37 9.18
N SER A 249 -19.18 3.76 9.94
CA SER A 249 -18.82 2.33 9.84
C SER A 249 -19.59 1.47 10.85
N ILE A 250 -20.48 2.08 11.63
CA ILE A 250 -21.45 1.49 12.54
C ILE A 250 -22.84 1.56 11.89
#